data_0e719ccbcb0504bb1b89249b84325160
#
_entry.id   0e719ccbcb0504bb1b89249b84325160
#
_cell.length_a   1.000
_cell.length_b   1.000
_cell.length_c   1.000
_cell.angle_alpha   90.00
_cell.angle_beta   90.00
_cell.angle_gamma   90.00
#
_symmetry.space_group_name_H-M   'P 1'
#
loop_
_entity.id
_entity.type
_entity.pdbx_description
1 polymer ?
#
loop_
_entity_poly.entity_id
_entity_poly.type
_entity_poly.pdbx_seq_one_letter_code
_entity_poly.pdbx_strand_id
1 'polypeptide(L)'
;MFMIRILFFTLIILLSKIALSNGTNVFGLGIYDIKFDGSEKDQATDFRYEFRSNKSLLDIGPKEDNFFFLKPFYGFEYTSDSASYFLAGIYFEDNLGELFEGDKSKYYFTPSFGAGFYDNGSGKNLGNDIQFRTSLELSYELKNKNRIGISFSHISNANLADKNPGVEILSFSYHVPY
;
A
#
# COMPACT_ATOMS: atom_id res chain seq x y z
N MET A 1 19.11 17.33 0.83
CA MET A 1 18.77 15.96 0.40
C MET A 1 19.17 14.89 1.42
N PHE A 2 20.42 14.86 1.93
CA PHE A 2 20.88 13.85 2.92
C PHE A 2 20.12 13.89 4.26
N MET A 3 19.86 15.07 4.84
CA MET A 3 19.10 15.23 6.10
C MET A 3 17.65 14.74 6.01
N ILE A 4 16.97 14.94 4.88
CA ILE A 4 15.58 14.48 4.67
C ILE A 4 15.52 12.95 4.65
N ARG A 5 16.52 12.31 4.02
CA ARG A 5 16.63 10.83 4.02
C ARG A 5 16.85 10.28 5.43
N ILE A 6 17.70 10.91 6.24
CA ILE A 6 17.91 10.52 7.65
C ILE A 6 16.64 10.70 8.46
N LEU A 7 15.92 11.82 8.31
CA LEU A 7 14.67 12.08 9.04
C LEU A 7 13.60 11.02 8.70
N PHE A 8 13.52 10.63 7.43
CA PHE A 8 12.57 9.60 6.96
C PHE A 8 12.94 8.20 7.48
N PHE A 9 14.22 7.82 7.44
CA PHE A 9 14.70 6.57 8.05
C PHE A 9 14.46 6.53 9.56
N THR A 10 14.68 7.65 10.26
CA THR A 10 14.41 7.75 11.70
C THR A 10 12.91 7.62 11.99
N LEU A 11 12.05 8.20 11.15
CA LEU A 11 10.59 8.08 11.27
C LEU A 11 10.14 6.63 11.03
N ILE A 12 10.68 5.93 10.04
CA ILE A 12 10.41 4.51 9.78
C ILE A 12 10.83 3.65 10.98
N ILE A 13 12.01 3.88 11.57
CA ILE A 13 12.50 3.15 12.74
C ILE A 13 11.62 3.43 13.98
N LEU A 14 11.15 4.66 14.17
CA LEU A 14 10.23 5.01 15.25
C LEU A 14 8.85 4.36 15.05
N LEU A 15 8.33 4.35 13.83
CA LEU A 15 7.08 3.68 13.48
C LEU A 15 7.19 2.16 13.63
N SER A 16 8.36 1.56 13.36
CA SER A 16 8.58 0.12 13.51
C SER A 16 8.45 -0.38 14.96
N LYS A 17 8.86 0.42 15.95
CA LYS A 17 8.68 0.05 17.37
C LYS A 17 7.20 0.05 17.82
N ILE A 18 6.35 0.82 17.15
CA ILE A 18 4.90 0.87 17.43
C ILE A 18 4.20 -0.30 16.73
N ALA A 19 4.74 -0.77 15.61
CA ALA A 19 4.12 -1.74 14.71
C ALA A 19 4.40 -3.22 15.06
N LEU A 20 5.48 -3.53 15.79
CA LEU A 20 5.99 -4.89 15.96
C LEU A 20 5.16 -5.80 16.90
N SER A 21 4.08 -5.34 17.50
CA SER A 21 3.35 -6.15 18.50
C SER A 21 2.03 -6.75 18.03
N ASN A 22 1.44 -6.28 16.95
CA ASN A 22 0.18 -6.79 16.37
C ASN A 22 -0.05 -6.15 15.01
N GLY A 23 -0.12 -6.93 13.96
CA GLY A 23 -0.29 -6.43 12.61
C GLY A 23 -0.49 -7.52 11.57
N THR A 24 -0.39 -7.14 10.32
CA THR A 24 -0.55 -8.03 9.18
C THR A 24 0.59 -7.83 8.21
N ASN A 25 1.28 -8.92 7.86
CA ASN A 25 2.23 -8.93 6.76
C ASN A 25 1.46 -9.13 5.46
N VAL A 26 1.66 -8.26 4.49
CA VAL A 26 1.01 -8.31 3.18
C VAL A 26 2.08 -8.48 2.11
N PHE A 27 1.94 -9.54 1.33
CA PHE A 27 2.79 -9.85 0.19
C PHE A 27 1.97 -9.65 -1.08
N GLY A 28 2.49 -8.88 -2.03
CA GLY A 28 1.83 -8.59 -3.29
C GLY A 28 2.65 -9.06 -4.48
N LEU A 29 1.94 -9.48 -5.53
CA LEU A 29 2.50 -9.77 -6.86
C LEU A 29 1.57 -9.15 -7.90
N GLY A 30 2.12 -8.31 -8.78
CA GLY A 30 1.29 -7.54 -9.70
C GLY A 30 1.94 -7.18 -11.01
N ILE A 31 1.23 -6.36 -11.76
CA ILE A 31 1.66 -5.73 -12.99
C ILE A 31 1.82 -4.24 -12.72
N TYR A 32 3.05 -3.76 -12.82
CA TYR A 32 3.43 -2.36 -12.75
C TYR A 32 3.20 -1.69 -14.11
N ASP A 33 2.72 -0.46 -14.09
CA ASP A 33 2.36 0.35 -15.27
C ASP A 33 1.34 -0.33 -16.19
N ILE A 34 0.30 -0.92 -15.57
CA ILE A 34 -0.78 -1.53 -16.35
C ILE A 34 -1.51 -0.45 -17.16
N LYS A 35 -1.69 -0.71 -18.47
CA LYS A 35 -2.40 0.18 -19.39
C LYS A 35 -3.57 -0.55 -20.00
N PHE A 36 -4.71 0.11 -19.99
CA PHE A 36 -5.95 -0.46 -20.52
C PHE A 36 -6.08 -0.30 -22.05
N ASP A 37 -5.11 0.35 -22.70
CA ASP A 37 -5.03 0.51 -24.16
C ASP A 37 -4.26 -0.63 -24.85
N GLY A 38 -3.76 -1.61 -24.10
CA GLY A 38 -3.00 -2.75 -24.60
C GLY A 38 -1.52 -2.46 -24.87
N SER A 39 -1.02 -1.27 -24.51
CA SER A 39 0.41 -0.97 -24.58
C SER A 39 1.17 -1.65 -23.46
N GLU A 40 2.23 -2.39 -23.78
CA GLU A 40 3.11 -3.07 -22.79
C GLU A 40 4.39 -2.26 -22.47
N LYS A 41 4.52 -1.06 -23.05
CA LYS A 41 5.70 -0.24 -22.82
C LYS A 41 5.79 0.15 -21.33
N ASP A 42 6.96 -0.04 -20.75
CA ASP A 42 7.29 0.21 -19.35
C ASP A 42 6.56 -0.69 -18.34
N GLN A 43 5.87 -1.77 -18.79
CA GLN A 43 5.28 -2.76 -17.90
C GLN A 43 6.36 -3.64 -17.28
N ALA A 44 6.18 -3.92 -15.99
CA ALA A 44 7.06 -4.81 -15.24
C ALA A 44 6.26 -5.67 -14.25
N THR A 45 6.86 -6.76 -13.77
CA THR A 45 6.30 -7.49 -12.63
C THR A 45 6.60 -6.71 -11.36
N ASP A 46 5.58 -6.47 -10.54
CA ASP A 46 5.67 -5.80 -9.26
C ASP A 46 5.67 -6.80 -8.11
N PHE A 47 6.60 -6.64 -7.18
CA PHE A 47 6.69 -7.36 -5.91
C PHE A 47 6.52 -6.36 -4.79
N ARG A 48 5.51 -6.57 -3.93
CA ARG A 48 5.18 -5.69 -2.81
C ARG A 48 5.25 -6.43 -1.49
N TYR A 49 5.81 -5.76 -0.48
CA TYR A 49 5.68 -6.14 0.91
C TYR A 49 5.21 -4.94 1.72
N GLU A 50 4.24 -5.16 2.59
CA GLU A 50 3.79 -4.18 3.57
C GLU A 50 3.64 -4.83 4.94
N PHE A 51 4.00 -4.10 5.98
CA PHE A 51 3.53 -4.36 7.33
C PHE A 51 2.44 -3.34 7.67
N ARG A 52 1.26 -3.82 7.97
CA ARG A 52 0.08 -3.05 8.36
C ARG A 52 -0.17 -3.23 9.85
N SER A 53 -0.01 -2.17 10.66
CA SER A 53 -0.26 -2.21 12.10
C SER A 53 -1.76 -2.26 12.37
N ASN A 54 -2.20 -3.15 13.27
CA ASN A 54 -3.59 -3.16 13.74
C ASN A 54 -3.87 -2.06 14.79
N LYS A 55 -2.82 -1.37 15.27
CA LYS A 55 -2.96 -0.29 16.23
C LYS A 55 -3.31 1.01 15.52
N SER A 56 -4.42 1.62 15.91
CA SER A 56 -4.83 2.92 15.40
C SER A 56 -3.88 4.04 15.83
N LEU A 57 -3.62 4.98 14.91
CA LEU A 57 -2.94 6.25 15.20
C LEU A 57 -3.96 7.31 15.63
N LEU A 58 -5.15 7.28 15.06
CA LEU A 58 -6.19 8.26 15.27
C LEU A 58 -7.55 7.59 15.05
N ASP A 59 -8.42 7.75 16.01
CA ASP A 59 -9.80 7.29 15.96
C ASP A 59 -10.69 8.46 15.50
N ILE A 60 -11.16 8.38 14.26
CA ILE A 60 -12.03 9.38 13.67
C ILE A 60 -13.43 8.77 13.53
N GLY A 61 -14.38 9.22 14.36
CA GLY A 61 -15.76 8.78 14.27
C GLY A 61 -16.25 7.98 15.49
N PRO A 62 -17.45 7.39 15.40
CA PRO A 62 -18.01 6.57 16.47
C PRO A 62 -17.11 5.36 16.75
N LYS A 63 -16.86 5.07 18.04
CA LYS A 63 -16.01 3.95 18.45
C LYS A 63 -16.52 2.57 18.03
N GLU A 64 -17.77 2.50 17.62
CA GLU A 64 -18.46 1.28 17.19
C GLU A 64 -18.19 0.93 15.72
N ASP A 65 -17.69 1.90 14.95
CA ASP A 65 -17.38 1.74 13.52
C ASP A 65 -15.86 1.75 13.29
N ASN A 66 -15.28 0.58 13.12
CA ASN A 66 -13.85 0.38 12.91
C ASN A 66 -13.32 0.97 11.58
N PHE A 67 -14.20 1.37 10.67
CA PHE A 67 -13.84 1.95 9.38
C PHE A 67 -13.06 3.28 9.53
N PHE A 68 -13.37 4.06 10.56
CA PHE A 68 -12.76 5.36 10.78
C PHE A 68 -11.45 5.33 11.59
N PHE A 69 -10.91 4.14 11.85
CA PHE A 69 -9.62 4.00 12.53
C PHE A 69 -8.46 4.09 11.54
N LEU A 70 -7.76 5.22 11.58
CA LEU A 70 -6.52 5.42 10.83
C LEU A 70 -5.39 4.58 11.41
N LYS A 71 -4.93 3.60 10.65
CA LYS A 71 -3.85 2.69 11.03
C LYS A 71 -2.61 2.93 10.17
N PRO A 72 -1.40 2.84 10.71
CA PRO A 72 -0.19 3.04 9.93
C PRO A 72 0.25 1.76 9.21
N PHE A 73 0.90 1.95 8.06
CA PHE A 73 1.64 0.89 7.39
C PHE A 73 2.99 1.42 6.90
N TYR A 74 3.91 0.51 6.62
CA TYR A 74 5.14 0.76 5.88
C TYR A 74 5.46 -0.44 5.00
N GLY A 75 6.23 -0.22 3.95
CA GLY A 75 6.57 -1.29 3.03
C GLY A 75 7.52 -0.87 1.94
N PHE A 76 7.72 -1.79 1.03
CA PHE A 76 8.47 -1.55 -0.19
C PHE A 76 7.85 -2.27 -1.38
N GLU A 77 8.10 -1.73 -2.57
CA GLU A 77 7.81 -2.35 -3.85
C GLU A 77 9.11 -2.47 -4.63
N TYR A 78 9.22 -3.54 -5.42
CA TYR A 78 10.36 -3.79 -6.28
C TYR A 78 9.88 -4.41 -7.57
N THR A 79 10.35 -3.88 -8.71
CA THR A 79 9.90 -4.32 -10.01
C THR A 79 10.96 -5.16 -10.73
N SER A 80 10.56 -5.95 -11.73
CA SER A 80 11.46 -6.79 -12.53
C SER A 80 12.47 -5.98 -13.36
N ASP A 81 12.25 -4.68 -13.56
CA ASP A 81 13.15 -3.72 -14.18
C ASP A 81 13.98 -2.90 -13.17
N SER A 82 14.04 -3.39 -11.92
CA SER A 82 14.84 -2.83 -10.82
C SER A 82 14.38 -1.48 -10.28
N ALA A 83 13.16 -1.04 -10.60
CA ALA A 83 12.59 0.09 -9.87
C ALA A 83 12.31 -0.31 -8.43
N SER A 84 12.50 0.61 -7.48
CA SER A 84 12.25 0.37 -6.06
C SER A 84 11.52 1.53 -5.41
N TYR A 85 10.59 1.22 -4.51
CA TYR A 85 9.79 2.22 -3.82
C TYR A 85 9.65 1.85 -2.34
N PHE A 86 10.22 2.68 -1.45
CA PHE A 86 10.07 2.55 -0.01
C PHE A 86 9.09 3.59 0.48
N LEU A 87 8.03 3.15 1.17
CA LEU A 87 6.95 4.02 1.58
C LEU A 87 6.45 3.74 3.00
N ALA A 88 5.83 4.75 3.57
CA ALA A 88 5.02 4.64 4.77
C ALA A 88 3.74 5.44 4.58
N GLY A 89 2.69 5.07 5.31
CA GLY A 89 1.40 5.71 5.14
C GLY A 89 0.37 5.26 6.16
N ILE A 90 -0.87 5.52 5.81
CA ILE A 90 -2.05 5.21 6.59
C ILE A 90 -3.03 4.40 5.74
N TYR A 91 -3.81 3.56 6.41
CA TYR A 91 -4.90 2.83 5.81
C TYR A 91 -6.12 2.82 6.72
N PHE A 92 -7.27 2.63 6.10
CA PHE A 92 -8.51 2.22 6.77
C PHE A 92 -8.80 0.78 6.40
N GLU A 93 -9.59 0.10 7.19
CA GLU A 93 -10.05 -1.24 6.87
C GLU A 93 -11.47 -1.39 7.38
N ASP A 94 -12.36 -1.73 6.46
CA ASP A 94 -13.75 -2.02 6.76
C ASP A 94 -14.12 -3.44 6.38
N ASN A 95 -14.89 -4.07 7.25
CA ASN A 95 -15.50 -5.37 6.98
C ASN A 95 -16.86 -5.13 6.31
N LEU A 96 -16.99 -5.53 5.05
CA LEU A 96 -18.20 -5.32 4.25
C LEU A 96 -19.40 -6.18 4.67
N GLY A 97 -19.43 -6.70 5.91
CA GLY A 97 -20.49 -7.55 6.45
C GLY A 97 -21.88 -6.96 6.40
N GLU A 98 -21.98 -5.66 6.56
CA GLU A 98 -23.25 -4.95 6.52
C GLU A 98 -23.81 -4.80 5.10
N LEU A 99 -22.94 -4.85 4.08
CA LEU A 99 -23.36 -4.74 2.67
C LEU A 99 -23.81 -6.09 2.07
N PHE A 100 -23.36 -7.19 2.63
CA PHE A 100 -23.68 -8.53 2.19
C PHE A 100 -24.46 -9.22 3.30
N GLU A 101 -25.77 -9.41 3.11
CA GLU A 101 -26.66 -10.10 4.05
C GLU A 101 -26.03 -11.40 4.55
N GLY A 102 -25.77 -11.47 5.86
CA GLY A 102 -25.25 -12.66 6.52
C GLY A 102 -24.21 -12.37 7.58
N ASP A 103 -24.24 -13.17 8.63
CA ASP A 103 -23.37 -13.10 9.78
C ASP A 103 -21.89 -13.09 9.38
N LYS A 104 -21.20 -11.97 9.64
CA LYS A 104 -19.74 -11.79 9.52
C LYS A 104 -19.21 -11.98 8.10
N SER A 105 -19.36 -10.97 7.29
CA SER A 105 -18.66 -10.93 6.01
C SER A 105 -17.16 -11.23 6.21
N LYS A 106 -16.64 -11.99 5.25
CA LYS A 106 -15.21 -12.28 5.12
C LYS A 106 -14.52 -11.36 4.12
N TYR A 107 -15.26 -10.39 3.61
CA TYR A 107 -14.74 -9.41 2.67
C TYR A 107 -14.32 -8.14 3.40
N TYR A 108 -13.16 -7.64 3.06
CA TYR A 108 -12.59 -6.43 3.64
C TYR A 108 -12.23 -5.47 2.53
N PHE A 109 -12.60 -4.21 2.71
CA PHE A 109 -12.21 -3.11 1.84
C PHE A 109 -11.16 -2.25 2.55
N THR A 110 -10.03 -2.01 1.87
CA THR A 110 -8.88 -1.35 2.48
C THR A 110 -8.35 -0.24 1.55
N PRO A 111 -8.85 0.99 1.66
CA PRO A 111 -8.21 2.15 1.06
C PRO A 111 -6.96 2.52 1.84
N SER A 112 -5.91 2.95 1.13
CA SER A 112 -4.67 3.39 1.73
C SER A 112 -4.05 4.57 0.98
N PHE A 113 -3.27 5.37 1.72
CA PHE A 113 -2.48 6.46 1.18
C PHE A 113 -1.10 6.43 1.83
N GLY A 114 -0.05 6.52 1.02
CA GLY A 114 1.33 6.54 1.47
C GLY A 114 2.20 7.50 0.68
N ALA A 115 3.34 7.84 1.25
CA ALA A 115 4.38 8.61 0.59
C ALA A 115 5.73 7.93 0.81
N GLY A 116 6.66 8.10 -0.13
CA GLY A 116 7.94 7.44 -0.03
C GLY A 116 8.96 7.88 -1.06
N PHE A 117 10.07 7.15 -1.08
CA PHE A 117 11.18 7.36 -1.99
C PHE A 117 11.17 6.30 -3.09
N TYR A 118 11.17 6.76 -4.31
CA TYR A 118 11.18 5.96 -5.52
C TYR A 118 12.52 6.12 -6.23
N ASP A 119 13.10 5.00 -6.66
CA ASP A 119 14.21 4.93 -7.59
C ASP A 119 13.74 4.16 -8.82
N ASN A 120 13.89 4.74 -10.00
CA ASN A 120 13.37 4.14 -11.23
C ASN A 120 14.20 2.94 -11.73
N GLY A 121 15.41 2.72 -11.24
CA GLY A 121 16.27 1.67 -11.77
C GLY A 121 16.39 1.77 -13.31
N SER A 122 16.01 0.68 -13.99
CA SER A 122 15.87 0.62 -15.45
C SER A 122 14.42 0.85 -15.94
N GLY A 123 13.48 1.05 -15.00
CA GLY A 123 12.07 1.21 -15.30
C GLY A 123 11.64 2.65 -15.54
N LYS A 124 10.35 2.90 -15.36
CA LYS A 124 9.72 4.19 -15.69
C LYS A 124 10.19 5.31 -14.77
N ASN A 125 10.67 6.40 -15.35
CA ASN A 125 11.01 7.61 -14.62
C ASN A 125 9.74 8.42 -14.28
N LEU A 126 9.43 8.54 -12.99
CA LEU A 126 8.25 9.25 -12.48
C LEU A 126 8.49 10.75 -12.24
N GLY A 127 9.67 11.26 -12.61
CA GLY A 127 9.99 12.69 -12.58
C GLY A 127 10.48 13.23 -11.25
N ASN A 128 10.32 12.51 -10.15
CA ASN A 128 10.78 12.90 -8.81
C ASN A 128 11.06 11.66 -7.97
N ASP A 129 12.01 11.75 -7.02
CA ASP A 129 12.30 10.67 -6.07
C ASP A 129 11.20 10.55 -5.00
N ILE A 130 10.45 11.62 -4.70
CA ILE A 130 9.32 11.58 -3.77
C ILE A 130 8.06 11.27 -4.56
N GLN A 131 7.41 10.17 -4.18
CA GLN A 131 6.16 9.71 -4.78
C GLN A 131 5.10 9.50 -3.71
N PHE A 132 3.85 9.62 -4.12
CA PHE A 132 2.66 9.30 -3.34
C PHE A 132 1.95 8.12 -3.96
N ARG A 133 1.44 7.20 -3.12
CA ARG A 133 0.64 6.07 -3.57
C ARG A 133 -0.75 6.14 -2.93
N THR A 134 -1.78 6.06 -3.75
CA THR A 134 -3.14 5.71 -3.33
C THR A 134 -3.41 4.27 -3.74
N SER A 135 -4.10 3.50 -2.90
CA SER A 135 -4.48 2.13 -3.23
C SER A 135 -5.87 1.81 -2.69
N LEU A 136 -6.60 1.03 -3.46
CA LEU A 136 -7.86 0.39 -3.06
C LEU A 136 -7.67 -1.12 -3.13
N GLU A 137 -7.99 -1.82 -2.06
CA GLU A 137 -7.87 -3.27 -1.99
C GLU A 137 -9.17 -3.90 -1.51
N LEU A 138 -9.55 -4.99 -2.16
CA LEU A 138 -10.61 -5.89 -1.73
C LEU A 138 -9.99 -7.24 -1.38
N SER A 139 -10.21 -7.72 -0.15
CA SER A 139 -9.65 -8.99 0.31
C SER A 139 -10.71 -9.90 0.93
N TYR A 140 -10.44 -11.21 0.88
CA TYR A 140 -11.29 -12.26 1.41
C TYR A 140 -10.56 -13.08 2.47
N GLU A 141 -11.18 -13.23 3.65
CA GLU A 141 -10.64 -14.01 4.77
C GLU A 141 -10.86 -15.51 4.56
N LEU A 142 -9.77 -16.27 4.62
CA LEU A 142 -9.73 -17.71 4.55
C LEU A 142 -10.02 -18.35 5.93
N LYS A 143 -10.22 -19.67 5.97
CA LYS A 143 -10.49 -20.41 7.23
C LYS A 143 -9.38 -20.27 8.27
N ASN A 144 -8.13 -20.10 7.83
CA ASN A 144 -6.94 -19.95 8.68
C ASN A 144 -6.65 -18.50 9.09
N LYS A 145 -7.58 -17.58 8.87
CA LYS A 145 -7.48 -16.14 9.13
C LYS A 145 -6.53 -15.37 8.20
N ASN A 146 -5.81 -16.04 7.31
CA ASN A 146 -5.11 -15.36 6.25
C ASN A 146 -6.12 -14.77 5.26
N ARG A 147 -5.69 -13.80 4.43
CA ARG A 147 -6.55 -13.23 3.40
C ARG A 147 -5.87 -13.31 2.04
N ILE A 148 -6.68 -13.41 1.02
CA ILE A 148 -6.26 -13.19 -0.37
C ILE A 148 -6.96 -11.94 -0.87
N GLY A 149 -6.29 -11.12 -1.66
CA GLY A 149 -6.85 -9.86 -2.12
C GLY A 149 -6.43 -9.50 -3.53
N ILE A 150 -7.12 -8.51 -4.05
CA ILE A 150 -6.78 -7.79 -5.27
C ILE A 150 -6.74 -6.30 -4.95
N SER A 151 -5.72 -5.61 -5.42
CA SER A 151 -5.56 -4.17 -5.21
C SER A 151 -5.26 -3.45 -6.50
N PHE A 152 -5.78 -2.23 -6.60
CA PHE A 152 -5.43 -1.26 -7.63
C PHE A 152 -4.78 -0.06 -6.96
N SER A 153 -3.59 0.31 -7.43
CA SER A 153 -2.81 1.41 -6.88
C SER A 153 -2.41 2.40 -7.96
N HIS A 154 -2.29 3.66 -7.58
CA HIS A 154 -1.73 4.72 -8.40
C HIS A 154 -0.55 5.37 -7.66
N ILE A 155 0.59 5.48 -8.34
CA ILE A 155 1.78 6.18 -7.84
C ILE A 155 2.03 7.41 -8.70
N SER A 156 2.23 8.57 -8.07
CA SER A 156 2.57 9.82 -8.75
C SER A 156 3.26 10.80 -7.81
N ASN A 157 3.94 11.79 -8.38
CA ASN A 157 4.62 12.83 -7.58
C ASN A 157 3.72 14.02 -7.21
N ALA A 158 2.42 13.95 -7.45
CA ALA A 158 1.46 15.04 -7.18
C ALA A 158 1.88 16.40 -7.79
N ASN A 159 2.53 16.39 -8.94
CA ASN A 159 3.08 17.57 -9.63
C ASN A 159 4.17 18.33 -8.84
N LEU A 160 4.92 17.63 -7.97
CA LEU A 160 6.12 18.20 -7.33
C LEU A 160 7.29 18.42 -8.30
N ALA A 161 7.18 17.94 -9.53
CA ALA A 161 8.15 18.14 -10.61
C ALA A 161 7.43 18.44 -11.94
N ASP A 162 8.19 18.92 -12.93
CA ASP A 162 7.67 19.26 -14.27
C ASP A 162 7.08 18.06 -15.03
N LYS A 163 7.52 16.84 -14.67
CA LYS A 163 7.00 15.59 -15.22
C LYS A 163 6.32 14.77 -14.12
N ASN A 164 5.11 14.34 -14.38
CA ASN A 164 4.33 13.48 -13.49
C ASN A 164 3.55 12.43 -14.31
N PRO A 165 4.23 11.46 -14.95
CA PRO A 165 3.55 10.49 -15.79
C PRO A 165 2.67 9.50 -15.00
N GLY A 166 2.95 9.33 -13.70
CA GLY A 166 2.28 8.34 -12.86
C GLY A 166 2.41 6.90 -13.34
N VAL A 167 1.97 5.96 -12.52
CA VAL A 167 1.79 4.54 -12.88
C VAL A 167 0.60 3.96 -12.16
N GLU A 168 -0.08 3.03 -12.82
CA GLU A 168 -1.12 2.18 -12.25
C GLU A 168 -0.58 0.77 -12.04
N ILE A 169 -0.93 0.17 -10.89
CA ILE A 169 -0.50 -1.18 -10.51
C ILE A 169 -1.74 -2.00 -10.15
N LEU A 170 -1.86 -3.16 -10.77
CA LEU A 170 -2.85 -4.17 -10.40
C LEU A 170 -2.13 -5.35 -9.75
N SER A 171 -2.46 -5.67 -8.50
CA SER A 171 -1.76 -6.72 -7.75
C SER A 171 -2.72 -7.69 -7.08
N PHE A 172 -2.30 -8.96 -7.03
CA PHE A 172 -2.83 -9.93 -6.06
C PHE A 172 -2.05 -9.82 -4.76
N SER A 173 -2.73 -9.99 -3.63
CA SER A 173 -2.11 -9.92 -2.30
C SER A 173 -2.45 -11.14 -1.44
N TYR A 174 -1.49 -11.49 -0.57
CA TYR A 174 -1.66 -12.51 0.46
C TYR A 174 -1.31 -11.91 1.82
N HIS A 175 -2.23 -11.99 2.76
CA HIS A 175 -2.12 -11.38 4.07
C HIS A 175 -1.96 -12.44 5.14
N VAL A 176 -0.96 -12.24 6.00
CA VAL A 176 -0.64 -13.12 7.13
C VAL A 176 -0.72 -12.29 8.41
N PRO A 177 -1.81 -12.42 9.20
CA PRO A 177 -1.89 -11.79 10.52
C PRO A 177 -0.78 -12.28 11.44
N TYR A 178 -0.26 -11.38 12.27
CA TYR A 178 0.81 -11.65 13.23
C TYR A 178 0.37 -11.32 14.67
#